data_4b7264c6cbee0c229db6fb5e758c7fbe
#
_entry.id   4b7264c6cbee0c229db6fb5e758c7fbe
#
_cell.length_a   1.000
_cell.length_b   1.000
_cell.length_c   1.000
_cell.angle_alpha   90.00
_cell.angle_beta   90.00
_cell.angle_gamma   90.00
#
_symmetry.space_group_name_H-M   'P 1'
#
loop_
_entity.id
_entity.type
_entity.pdbx_description
1 polymer ?
#
loop_
_entity_poly.entity_id
_entity_poly.type
_entity_poly.pdbx_seq_one_letter_code
_entity_poly.pdbx_strand_id
1 'polypeptide(L)'
;MTGIPVDDEGMCWEGLCAPSPTLIFTSPSHQFPYGSVLSARRRLALLELARQHNAWIIEDDYDSEFRYTGEPVPAMLGMVNNAPVVYLGTFSKTLFPSLRMGFMVLPPAL
;
A
#
# COMPACT_ATOMS: atom_id res chain seq x y z
N MET A 1 -0.62 -16.68 7.17
CA MET A 1 -1.11 -15.49 6.44
C MET A 1 -2.57 -15.25 6.81
N THR A 2 -2.94 -14.01 7.11
CA THR A 2 -4.30 -13.63 7.51
C THR A 2 -4.87 -12.66 6.48
N GLY A 3 -6.03 -12.99 5.90
CA GLY A 3 -6.74 -12.08 5.01
C GLY A 3 -7.44 -10.97 5.82
N ILE A 4 -7.35 -9.75 5.32
CA ILE A 4 -7.99 -8.58 5.93
C ILE A 4 -9.17 -8.15 5.06
N PRO A 5 -10.37 -7.93 5.63
CA PRO A 5 -11.51 -7.45 4.85
C PRO A 5 -11.28 -6.06 4.27
N VAL A 6 -12.00 -5.75 3.21
CA VAL A 6 -11.93 -4.48 2.47
C VAL A 6 -13.32 -3.86 2.44
N ASP A 7 -13.42 -2.57 2.70
CA ASP A 7 -14.62 -1.76 2.58
C ASP A 7 -14.42 -0.59 1.60
N ASP A 8 -15.30 0.40 1.61
CA ASP A 8 -15.24 1.55 0.70
C ASP A 8 -14.00 2.44 0.89
N GLU A 9 -13.37 2.39 2.06
CA GLU A 9 -12.12 3.10 2.36
C GLU A 9 -10.87 2.21 2.24
N GLY A 10 -10.99 1.01 1.70
CA GLY A 10 -9.91 0.05 1.53
C GLY A 10 -9.79 -0.97 2.66
N MET A 11 -8.59 -1.44 2.94
CA MET A 11 -8.31 -2.44 3.97
C MET A 11 -8.85 -2.01 5.35
N CYS A 12 -9.60 -2.89 5.99
CA CYS A 12 -10.24 -2.67 7.30
C CYS A 12 -9.70 -3.66 8.33
N TRP A 13 -8.68 -3.25 9.08
CA TRP A 13 -8.08 -4.10 10.14
C TRP A 13 -8.57 -3.77 11.55
N GLU A 14 -9.36 -2.72 11.71
CA GLU A 14 -9.88 -2.29 13.00
C GLU A 14 -10.78 -3.38 13.60
N GLY A 15 -10.55 -3.71 14.86
CA GLY A 15 -11.31 -4.75 15.56
C GLY A 15 -10.93 -6.19 15.24
N LEU A 16 -9.92 -6.43 14.41
CA LEU A 16 -9.42 -7.79 14.16
C LEU A 16 -8.54 -8.25 15.32
N CYS A 17 -8.91 -9.35 15.93
CA CYS A 17 -8.07 -10.08 16.89
C CYS A 17 -7.02 -10.90 16.12
N ALA A 18 -6.16 -10.23 15.38
CA ALA A 18 -5.07 -10.88 14.68
C ALA A 18 -3.78 -10.83 15.50
N PRO A 19 -2.89 -11.81 15.38
CA PRO A 19 -1.57 -11.71 15.96
C PRO A 19 -0.84 -10.49 15.38
N SER A 20 0.09 -9.92 16.13
CA SER A 20 0.90 -8.78 15.70
C SER A 20 1.53 -9.07 14.33
N PRO A 21 1.29 -8.23 13.31
CA PRO A 21 1.85 -8.47 11.99
C PRO A 21 3.36 -8.25 12.00
N THR A 22 4.06 -9.03 11.21
CA THR A 22 5.48 -8.81 10.88
C THR A 22 5.61 -8.14 9.51
N LEU A 23 4.67 -8.46 8.63
CA LEU A 23 4.62 -7.97 7.27
C LEU A 23 3.17 -7.72 6.88
N ILE A 24 2.91 -6.57 6.27
CA ILE A 24 1.60 -6.16 5.79
C ILE A 24 1.71 -5.94 4.28
N PHE A 25 0.93 -6.68 3.50
CA PHE A 25 0.85 -6.49 2.04
C PHE A 25 -0.45 -5.77 1.69
N THR A 26 -0.37 -4.70 0.91
CA THR A 26 -1.53 -3.93 0.47
C THR A 26 -1.33 -3.29 -0.89
N SER A 27 -2.44 -3.13 -1.64
CA SER A 27 -2.50 -2.37 -2.89
C SER A 27 -3.37 -1.12 -2.65
N PRO A 28 -2.81 -0.06 -2.04
CA PRO A 28 -3.61 1.03 -1.50
C PRO A 28 -4.25 1.92 -2.56
N SER A 29 -3.69 1.95 -3.76
CA SER A 29 -4.19 2.80 -4.85
C SER A 29 -5.36 2.17 -5.61
N HIS A 30 -5.46 0.85 -5.61
CA HIS A 30 -6.53 0.11 -6.26
C HIS A 30 -6.61 -1.32 -5.75
N GLN A 31 -7.48 -1.56 -4.78
CA GLN A 31 -7.63 -2.90 -4.19
C GLN A 31 -8.36 -3.84 -5.15
N PHE A 32 -7.65 -4.80 -5.69
CA PHE A 32 -8.23 -5.82 -6.57
C PHE A 32 -9.02 -6.87 -5.76
N PRO A 33 -10.22 -7.30 -6.21
CA PRO A 33 -10.96 -6.88 -7.41
C PRO A 33 -11.95 -5.72 -7.15
N TYR A 34 -12.08 -5.24 -5.95
CA TYR A 34 -13.14 -4.31 -5.52
C TYR A 34 -12.93 -2.85 -5.98
N GLY A 35 -11.72 -2.47 -6.33
CA GLY A 35 -11.39 -1.13 -6.81
C GLY A 35 -11.37 -0.06 -5.73
N SER A 36 -11.54 -0.41 -4.45
CA SER A 36 -11.47 0.56 -3.36
C SER A 36 -10.07 1.13 -3.20
N VAL A 37 -10.01 2.38 -2.76
CA VAL A 37 -8.75 3.11 -2.51
C VAL A 37 -8.58 3.26 -1.01
N LEU A 38 -7.39 2.92 -0.50
CA LEU A 38 -7.08 3.13 0.91
C LEU A 38 -6.99 4.62 1.20
N SER A 39 -7.88 5.12 2.06
CA SER A 39 -7.96 6.55 2.37
C SER A 39 -6.67 7.06 3.03
N ALA A 40 -6.42 8.39 2.91
CA ALA A 40 -5.25 9.00 3.54
C ALA A 40 -5.23 8.76 5.05
N ARG A 41 -6.39 8.85 5.70
CA ARG A 41 -6.55 8.55 7.13
C ARG A 41 -6.10 7.13 7.47
N ARG A 42 -6.55 6.14 6.69
CA ARG A 42 -6.17 4.74 6.91
C ARG A 42 -4.72 4.47 6.58
N ARG A 43 -4.15 5.13 5.58
CA ARG A 43 -2.71 5.03 5.26
C ARG A 43 -1.85 5.46 6.45
N LEU A 44 -2.18 6.60 7.07
CA LEU A 44 -1.48 7.08 8.26
C LEU A 44 -1.65 6.13 9.45
N ALA A 45 -2.86 5.63 9.68
CA ALA A 45 -3.13 4.66 10.76
C ALA A 45 -2.39 3.34 10.53
N LEU A 46 -2.27 2.87 9.28
CA LEU A 46 -1.53 1.66 8.94
C LEU A 46 -0.02 1.83 9.15
N LEU A 47 0.53 3.01 8.81
CA LEU A 47 1.93 3.35 9.09
C LEU A 47 2.23 3.34 10.59
N GLU A 48 1.34 3.90 11.39
CA GLU A 48 1.46 3.89 12.85
C GLU A 48 1.38 2.48 13.42
N LEU A 49 0.43 1.68 12.94
CA LEU A 49 0.31 0.26 13.32
C LEU A 49 1.60 -0.51 13.01
N ALA A 50 2.17 -0.31 11.82
CA ALA A 50 3.41 -0.97 11.44
C ALA A 50 4.57 -0.57 12.35
N ARG A 51 4.67 0.71 12.72
CA ARG A 51 5.69 1.19 13.67
C ARG A 51 5.53 0.56 15.04
N GLN A 52 4.30 0.52 15.59
CA GLN A 52 4.01 -0.06 16.88
C GLN A 52 4.38 -1.54 16.98
N HIS A 53 4.21 -2.28 15.90
CA HIS A 53 4.50 -3.72 15.84
C HIS A 53 5.86 -4.05 15.24
N ASN A 54 6.67 -3.05 14.90
CA ASN A 54 7.95 -3.22 14.21
C ASN A 54 7.78 -4.05 12.92
N ALA A 55 6.70 -3.78 12.19
CA ALA A 55 6.33 -4.47 10.96
C ALA A 55 6.75 -3.66 9.73
N TRP A 56 6.93 -4.36 8.60
CA TRP A 56 7.11 -3.75 7.29
C TRP A 56 5.81 -3.76 6.50
N ILE A 57 5.60 -2.72 5.68
CA ILE A 57 4.50 -2.66 4.73
C ILE A 57 5.08 -2.85 3.33
N ILE A 58 4.49 -3.74 2.55
CA ILE A 58 4.71 -3.81 1.10
C ILE A 58 3.53 -3.10 0.44
N GLU A 59 3.82 -1.97 -0.18
CA GLU A 59 2.88 -1.16 -0.95
C GLU A 59 2.98 -1.52 -2.43
N ASP A 60 2.03 -2.29 -2.93
CA ASP A 60 1.97 -2.69 -4.33
C ASP A 60 1.14 -1.68 -5.12
N ASP A 61 1.81 -0.85 -5.90
CA ASP A 61 1.21 0.22 -6.68
C ASP A 61 1.26 -0.08 -8.18
N TYR A 62 0.31 -0.90 -8.62
CA TYR A 62 0.24 -1.32 -10.02
C TYR A 62 -0.62 -0.42 -10.91
N ASP A 63 -1.38 0.53 -10.33
CA ASP A 63 -2.43 1.27 -11.05
C ASP A 63 -2.58 2.75 -10.66
N SER A 64 -1.69 3.32 -9.85
CA SER A 64 -1.82 4.71 -9.35
C SER A 64 -1.78 5.75 -10.47
N GLU A 65 -1.12 5.46 -11.58
CA GLU A 65 -0.95 6.36 -12.72
C GLU A 65 -2.22 6.52 -13.55
N PHE A 66 -3.20 5.65 -13.38
CA PHE A 66 -4.47 5.63 -14.12
C PHE A 66 -5.68 6.04 -13.29
N ARG A 67 -5.49 6.96 -12.35
CA ARG A 67 -6.62 7.49 -11.59
C ARG A 67 -7.44 8.46 -12.43
N TYR A 68 -8.70 8.09 -12.66
CA TYR A 68 -9.63 8.87 -13.47
C TYR A 68 -10.53 9.79 -12.64
N THR A 69 -10.57 9.64 -11.32
CA THR A 69 -11.48 10.39 -10.43
C THR A 69 -10.78 10.73 -9.10
N GLY A 70 -11.00 11.96 -8.62
CA GLY A 70 -10.53 12.43 -7.33
C GLY A 70 -9.07 12.88 -7.32
N GLU A 71 -8.65 13.49 -6.21
CA GLU A 71 -7.25 13.86 -6.01
C GLU A 71 -6.41 12.62 -5.70
N PRO A 72 -5.18 12.54 -6.25
CA PRO A 72 -4.30 11.41 -5.97
C PRO A 72 -3.90 11.42 -4.49
N VAL A 73 -4.07 10.27 -3.84
CA VAL A 73 -3.53 10.05 -2.49
C VAL A 73 -2.06 9.67 -2.63
N PRO A 74 -1.14 10.35 -1.93
CA PRO A 74 0.29 10.05 -2.06
C PRO A 74 0.62 8.64 -1.58
N ALA A 75 1.66 8.03 -2.16
CA ALA A 75 2.19 6.76 -1.69
C ALA A 75 2.59 6.82 -0.22
N MET A 76 2.35 5.75 0.52
CA MET A 76 2.64 5.70 1.95
C MET A 76 4.13 5.91 2.26
N LEU A 77 5.01 5.46 1.35
CA LEU A 77 6.46 5.67 1.48
C LEU A 77 6.83 7.14 1.68
N GLY A 78 6.10 8.06 1.04
CA GLY A 78 6.36 9.51 1.10
C GLY A 78 5.55 10.27 2.15
N MET A 79 4.63 9.62 2.87
CA MET A 79 3.71 10.31 3.78
C MET A 79 4.36 10.73 5.09
N VAL A 80 5.33 9.97 5.58
CA VAL A 80 6.04 10.22 6.84
C VAL A 80 7.53 9.96 6.69
N ASN A 81 8.34 10.60 7.53
CA ASN A 81 9.77 10.34 7.56
C ASN A 81 10.05 8.92 8.04
N ASN A 82 11.02 8.25 7.40
CA ASN A 82 11.41 6.87 7.74
C ASN A 82 10.22 5.90 7.78
N ALA A 83 9.32 6.01 6.81
CA ALA A 83 8.19 5.11 6.69
C ALA A 83 8.67 3.66 6.56
N PRO A 84 8.10 2.71 7.33
CA PRO A 84 8.46 1.29 7.24
C PRO A 84 7.79 0.64 6.02
N VAL A 85 8.05 1.19 4.84
CA VAL A 85 7.38 0.83 3.59
C VAL A 85 8.38 0.44 2.53
N VAL A 86 8.14 -0.69 1.89
CA VAL A 86 8.76 -1.10 0.63
C VAL A 86 7.75 -0.83 -0.47
N TYR A 87 8.07 0.06 -1.39
CA TYR A 87 7.20 0.44 -2.50
C TYR A 87 7.51 -0.40 -3.73
N LEU A 88 6.50 -1.01 -4.31
CA LEU A 88 6.58 -1.75 -5.57
C LEU A 88 5.81 -1.00 -6.66
N GLY A 89 6.46 -0.74 -7.77
CA GLY A 89 5.84 -0.12 -8.93
C GLY A 89 6.11 -0.92 -10.20
N THR A 90 5.40 -0.58 -11.27
CA THR A 90 5.58 -1.22 -12.57
C THR A 90 5.69 -0.21 -13.69
N PHE A 91 6.55 -0.48 -14.67
CA PHE A 91 6.66 0.27 -15.91
C PHE A 91 5.76 -0.28 -17.04
N SER A 92 5.15 -1.46 -16.82
CA SER A 92 4.41 -2.17 -17.86
C SER A 92 3.22 -1.40 -18.43
N LYS A 93 2.63 -0.49 -17.62
CA LYS A 93 1.48 0.30 -18.04
C LYS A 93 1.85 1.66 -18.63
N THR A 94 3.01 2.22 -18.27
CA THR A 94 3.44 3.58 -18.68
C THR A 94 4.30 3.61 -19.92
N LEU A 95 5.15 2.60 -20.13
CA LEU A 95 6.08 2.54 -21.27
C LEU A 95 5.57 1.57 -22.33
N PHE A 96 5.74 0.29 -22.09
CA PHE A 96 5.30 -0.77 -23.00
C PHE A 96 4.72 -1.95 -22.23
N PRO A 97 3.51 -2.43 -22.55
CA PRO A 97 2.92 -3.61 -21.89
C PRO A 97 3.78 -4.87 -21.97
N SER A 98 4.60 -5.00 -23.02
CA SER A 98 5.50 -6.13 -23.21
C SER A 98 6.79 -6.07 -22.40
N LEU A 99 7.11 -4.92 -21.80
CA LEU A 99 8.36 -4.72 -21.06
C LEU A 99 8.43 -5.56 -19.79
N ARG A 100 7.28 -5.75 -19.11
CA ARG A 100 7.15 -6.57 -17.90
C ARG A 100 8.21 -6.29 -16.82
N MET A 101 8.57 -5.03 -16.66
CA MET A 101 9.52 -4.58 -15.65
C MET A 101 8.81 -3.90 -14.50
N GLY A 102 9.28 -4.21 -13.31
CA GLY A 102 8.91 -3.52 -12.09
C GLY A 102 10.12 -2.88 -11.43
N PHE A 103 9.86 -2.07 -10.44
CA PHE A 103 10.91 -1.48 -9.59
C PHE A 103 10.47 -1.53 -8.14
N MET A 104 11.46 -1.45 -7.26
CA MET A 104 11.25 -1.45 -5.83
C MET A 104 12.00 -0.26 -5.23
N VAL A 105 11.32 0.49 -4.37
CA VAL A 105 11.94 1.55 -3.59
C VAL A 105 12.01 1.08 -2.14
N LEU A 106 13.24 0.98 -1.63
CA LEU A 106 13.52 0.53 -0.28
C LEU A 106 13.71 1.72 0.66
N PRO A 107 13.24 1.64 1.90
CA PRO A 107 13.57 2.63 2.90
C PRO A 107 15.06 2.51 3.29
N PRO A 108 15.68 3.61 3.81
CA PRO A 108 17.12 3.62 4.14
C PRO A 108 17.55 2.54 5.14
N ALA A 109 16.62 1.98 5.92
CA ALA A 109 16.90 0.94 6.92
C ALA A 109 17.08 -0.47 6.31
N LEU A 110 16.79 -0.67 5.03
CA LEU A 110 16.92 -1.96 4.33
C LEU A 110 18.05 -2.00 3.32
#